data_ad8b489fdba7de24948d37bb2a234872
#
_entry.id   ad8b489fdba7de24948d37bb2a234872
#
_cell.length_a   1.000
_cell.length_b   1.000
_cell.length_c   1.000
_cell.angle_alpha   90.00
_cell.angle_beta   90.00
_cell.angle_gamma   90.00
#
_symmetry.space_group_name_H-M   'P 1'
#
loop_
_entity.id
_entity.type
_entity.pdbx_description
1 polymer ?
#
loop_
_entity_poly.entity_id
_entity_poly.type
_entity_poly.pdbx_seq_one_letter_code
_entity_poly.pdbx_strand_id
1 'polypeptide(L)'
;MSDYSEIQAREPEPAHTQASRSRLRIAYLDGHRLRRGFLAGAAHVGRQRAELDRINVFPVPDGDTGTNLTLTLRSISDALRHVRSDSFAEVAGVAAEAGVLAARGNSGMLFSRYLLGFSDSIGRRLRVGPREIAEALTAAAASLHDVLENPREGTIITVARDLAAEARRRAHSRQDVYLWLRDLQVASERSLQRTMDLLPVLREAGVVDAGAKGFVAFFEGVVHYIEGHAPGDVIAEAPLERTHGGDRPSLYVAREAGFGASEGRYCTQIAVRGDNVPETAEIRRALHGMGTSTIVIRSGGTAKVHIHVDTPEAVRDLLGGYGEIVSEIIEDTQLVGAGRHVAVVTDSAADLPHDWAERHGVAVVPLQVIVGDRTYRDGIDLDSEGLKEILTTPGAPTPKTSQPPPALFVERFGAALDTGAEGLLGIFVSGALSGTYGSAAAAMREFDVPTQAIDSRSGSLGVGLLVARAVELLDDGHSLDEVAAELRAVRDRSNIFLTVNTFEYLLRSGRVGRTKAWLGGLLDLKPILSLDDEGRVIKAGTARGEEALLEQVMQLLEERLSGAKRYRLGVAHFAVPEVEVELVRRLKAHFDPVEILSGPTTASLAVHTGPGAWAVAYQVEE
;
A
#
# COMPACT_ATOMS: atom_id res chain seq x y z
N MET A 1 76.86 18.84 -33.88
CA MET A 1 77.61 17.92 -33.00
C MET A 1 76.73 17.58 -31.84
N SER A 2 76.52 16.30 -31.66
CA SER A 2 75.82 15.50 -30.67
C SER A 2 74.28 15.49 -30.73
N ASP A 3 73.86 14.41 -31.29
CA ASP A 3 72.55 13.78 -31.21
C ASP A 3 72.10 13.62 -29.78
N TYR A 4 70.82 13.92 -29.56
CA TYR A 4 70.03 13.33 -28.49
C TYR A 4 68.73 12.77 -29.10
N SER A 5 68.76 11.47 -29.30
CA SER A 5 67.60 10.67 -29.69
C SER A 5 66.56 10.60 -28.59
N GLU A 6 65.32 10.93 -28.96
CA GLU A 6 64.10 10.79 -28.16
C GLU A 6 63.87 9.35 -27.74
N ILE A 7 63.80 9.12 -26.43
CA ILE A 7 63.23 7.90 -25.85
C ILE A 7 61.77 8.18 -25.56
N GLN A 8 60.87 7.72 -26.46
CA GLN A 8 59.46 7.70 -26.18
C GLN A 8 59.18 6.64 -25.09
N ALA A 9 58.76 7.11 -23.91
CA ALA A 9 58.20 6.29 -22.84
C ALA A 9 56.81 5.78 -23.29
N ARG A 10 56.69 4.47 -23.51
CA ARG A 10 55.41 3.79 -23.65
C ARG A 10 54.71 3.81 -22.30
N GLU A 11 53.54 4.46 -22.22
CA GLU A 11 52.60 4.30 -21.11
C GLU A 11 52.14 2.85 -21.06
N PRO A 12 52.04 2.22 -19.88
CA PRO A 12 51.45 0.89 -19.75
C PRO A 12 49.93 0.99 -19.93
N GLU A 13 49.39 0.25 -20.90
CA GLU A 13 47.97 -0.01 -21.04
C GLU A 13 47.38 -0.48 -19.68
N PRO A 14 46.21 0.02 -19.25
CA PRO A 14 45.54 -0.51 -18.06
C PRO A 14 45.08 -1.94 -18.35
N ALA A 15 45.69 -2.89 -17.67
CA ALA A 15 45.24 -4.26 -17.65
C ALA A 15 43.81 -4.36 -17.13
N HIS A 16 42.85 -4.45 -18.02
CA HIS A 16 41.48 -4.87 -17.70
C HIS A 16 41.53 -6.34 -17.26
N THR A 17 41.86 -6.54 -15.99
CA THR A 17 41.61 -7.81 -15.32
C THR A 17 40.12 -7.89 -14.99
N GLN A 18 39.30 -8.21 -15.99
CA GLN A 18 38.03 -8.84 -15.75
C GLN A 18 38.31 -10.21 -15.12
N ALA A 19 38.41 -10.23 -13.79
CA ALA A 19 38.26 -11.45 -13.04
C ALA A 19 36.83 -11.95 -13.30
N SER A 20 36.70 -12.88 -14.22
CA SER A 20 35.50 -13.70 -14.39
C SER A 20 35.35 -14.47 -13.08
N ARG A 21 34.61 -13.91 -12.12
CA ARG A 21 34.12 -14.66 -10.97
C ARG A 21 33.39 -15.86 -11.53
N SER A 22 33.96 -17.06 -11.38
CA SER A 22 33.30 -18.31 -11.76
C SER A 22 31.98 -18.35 -10.98
N ARG A 23 30.88 -18.10 -11.68
CA ARG A 23 29.56 -18.04 -11.08
C ARG A 23 29.20 -19.44 -10.58
N LEU A 24 28.94 -19.57 -9.28
CA LEU A 24 28.48 -20.82 -8.69
C LEU A 24 27.19 -21.25 -9.37
N ARG A 25 27.18 -22.46 -9.91
CA ARG A 25 26.00 -23.07 -10.52
C ARG A 25 24.92 -23.29 -9.47
N ILE A 26 23.69 -22.81 -9.73
CA ILE A 26 22.55 -23.03 -8.88
C ILE A 26 21.81 -24.30 -9.36
N ALA A 27 21.93 -25.38 -8.59
CA ALA A 27 21.30 -26.65 -8.94
C ALA A 27 19.84 -26.78 -8.50
N TYR A 28 19.43 -26.07 -7.45
CA TYR A 28 18.07 -26.12 -6.89
C TYR A 28 17.72 -24.80 -6.20
N LEU A 29 16.43 -24.59 -5.98
CA LEU A 29 15.89 -23.55 -5.09
C LEU A 29 15.36 -24.23 -3.81
N ASP A 30 15.53 -23.54 -2.68
CA ASP A 30 15.00 -23.84 -1.36
C ASP A 30 14.05 -22.73 -0.88
N GLY A 31 13.45 -22.91 0.30
CA GLY A 31 12.55 -21.93 0.88
C GLY A 31 13.18 -20.56 1.10
N HIS A 32 14.45 -20.53 1.49
CA HIS A 32 15.16 -19.27 1.67
C HIS A 32 15.30 -18.47 0.38
N ARG A 33 15.67 -19.13 -0.74
CA ARG A 33 15.76 -18.49 -2.05
C ARG A 33 14.40 -18.09 -2.60
N LEU A 34 13.37 -18.93 -2.41
CA LEU A 34 12.00 -18.61 -2.80
C LEU A 34 11.51 -17.34 -2.09
N ARG A 35 11.64 -17.30 -0.75
CA ARG A 35 11.24 -16.14 0.05
C ARG A 35 11.89 -14.84 -0.42
N ARG A 36 13.22 -14.84 -0.55
CA ARG A 36 13.95 -13.64 -0.98
C ARG A 36 13.65 -13.25 -2.43
N GLY A 37 13.52 -14.23 -3.31
CA GLY A 37 13.10 -13.99 -4.70
C GLY A 37 11.72 -13.36 -4.76
N PHE A 38 10.77 -13.86 -3.94
CA PHE A 38 9.43 -13.29 -3.86
C PHE A 38 9.44 -11.82 -3.40
N LEU A 39 10.19 -11.51 -2.33
CA LEU A 39 10.33 -10.13 -1.85
C LEU A 39 10.92 -9.19 -2.90
N ALA A 40 11.91 -9.66 -3.66
CA ALA A 40 12.50 -8.89 -4.75
C ALA A 40 11.51 -8.69 -5.93
N GLY A 41 10.75 -9.73 -6.29
CA GLY A 41 9.69 -9.65 -7.29
C GLY A 41 8.60 -8.65 -6.89
N ALA A 42 8.12 -8.72 -5.64
CA ALA A 42 7.14 -7.78 -5.11
C ALA A 42 7.64 -6.33 -5.14
N ALA A 43 8.87 -6.08 -4.71
CA ALA A 43 9.49 -4.76 -4.77
C ALA A 43 9.65 -4.25 -6.21
N HIS A 44 9.94 -5.14 -7.17
CA HIS A 44 10.06 -4.76 -8.57
C HIS A 44 8.73 -4.32 -9.18
N VAL A 45 7.63 -5.04 -8.89
CA VAL A 45 6.26 -4.63 -9.28
C VAL A 45 5.89 -3.28 -8.67
N GLY A 46 6.18 -3.07 -7.38
CA GLY A 46 5.89 -1.81 -6.70
C GLY A 46 6.54 -0.59 -7.36
N ARG A 47 7.74 -0.73 -7.94
CA ARG A 47 8.38 0.35 -8.71
C ARG A 47 7.70 0.65 -10.04
N GLN A 48 7.00 -0.31 -10.62
CA GLN A 48 6.28 -0.16 -11.89
C GLN A 48 4.78 0.13 -11.69
N ARG A 49 4.33 0.33 -10.44
CA ARG A 49 2.91 0.50 -10.11
C ARG A 49 2.21 1.55 -10.98
N ALA A 50 2.75 2.76 -11.01
CA ALA A 50 2.15 3.87 -11.77
C ALA A 50 2.05 3.59 -13.27
N GLU A 51 3.03 2.89 -13.84
CA GLU A 51 2.99 2.48 -15.24
C GLU A 51 1.91 1.41 -15.48
N LEU A 52 1.79 0.43 -14.57
CA LEU A 52 0.77 -0.61 -14.63
C LEU A 52 -0.64 -0.02 -14.53
N ASP A 53 -0.86 0.95 -13.63
CA ASP A 53 -2.12 1.65 -13.51
C ASP A 53 -2.44 2.45 -14.79
N ARG A 54 -1.44 3.14 -15.36
CA ARG A 54 -1.60 3.93 -16.58
C ARG A 54 -2.00 3.12 -17.82
N ILE A 55 -1.50 1.88 -17.96
CA ILE A 55 -1.79 1.02 -19.12
C ILE A 55 -2.99 0.09 -18.89
N ASN A 56 -3.69 0.21 -17.78
CA ASN A 56 -4.84 -0.62 -17.44
C ASN A 56 -6.08 -0.20 -18.25
N VAL A 57 -6.29 -0.85 -19.39
CA VAL A 57 -7.43 -0.60 -20.29
C VAL A 57 -8.37 -1.79 -20.42
N PHE A 58 -8.04 -2.94 -19.80
CA PHE A 58 -8.81 -4.17 -19.91
C PHE A 58 -8.67 -5.01 -18.61
N PRO A 59 -9.73 -5.71 -18.12
CA PRO A 59 -11.11 -5.72 -18.64
C PRO A 59 -11.88 -4.44 -18.32
N VAL A 60 -11.55 -3.74 -17.26
CA VAL A 60 -12.13 -2.47 -16.81
C VAL A 60 -11.02 -1.41 -16.84
N PRO A 61 -11.22 -0.26 -17.50
CA PRO A 61 -10.22 0.80 -17.53
C PRO A 61 -10.33 1.70 -16.28
N ASP A 62 -10.14 1.12 -15.09
CA ASP A 62 -10.21 1.78 -13.78
C ASP A 62 -8.86 2.31 -13.28
N GLY A 63 -7.75 1.90 -13.95
CA GLY A 63 -6.42 2.42 -13.66
C GLY A 63 -5.83 1.92 -12.33
N ASP A 64 -6.25 0.76 -11.84
CA ASP A 64 -5.90 0.25 -10.51
C ASP A 64 -5.09 -1.07 -10.50
N THR A 65 -4.79 -1.65 -11.67
CA THR A 65 -4.10 -2.94 -11.78
C THR A 65 -2.76 -2.97 -11.04
N GLY A 66 -1.95 -1.93 -11.18
CA GLY A 66 -0.66 -1.81 -10.49
C GLY A 66 -0.82 -1.67 -8.99
N THR A 67 -1.78 -0.87 -8.57
CA THR A 67 -2.13 -0.67 -7.15
C THR A 67 -2.62 -1.97 -6.53
N ASN A 68 -3.60 -2.64 -7.12
CA ASN A 68 -4.17 -3.90 -6.62
C ASN A 68 -3.13 -5.02 -6.53
N LEU A 69 -2.28 -5.16 -7.56
CA LEU A 69 -1.23 -6.16 -7.56
C LEU A 69 -0.14 -5.85 -6.51
N THR A 70 0.25 -4.57 -6.36
CA THR A 70 1.23 -4.15 -5.36
C THR A 70 0.74 -4.42 -3.94
N LEU A 71 -0.51 -4.10 -3.62
CA LEU A 71 -1.13 -4.36 -2.32
C LEU A 71 -1.20 -5.85 -2.00
N THR A 72 -1.62 -6.66 -2.99
CA THR A 72 -1.65 -8.13 -2.87
C THR A 72 -0.25 -8.67 -2.56
N LEU A 73 0.76 -8.28 -3.34
CA LEU A 73 2.15 -8.73 -3.19
C LEU A 73 2.78 -8.26 -1.87
N ARG A 74 2.42 -7.07 -1.39
CA ARG A 74 2.89 -6.54 -0.11
C ARG A 74 2.39 -7.39 1.05
N SER A 75 1.09 -7.68 1.12
CA SER A 75 0.52 -8.52 2.18
C SER A 75 1.13 -9.92 2.20
N ILE A 76 1.38 -10.52 1.01
CA ILE A 76 2.10 -11.80 0.91
C ILE A 76 3.55 -11.64 1.43
N SER A 77 4.21 -10.54 1.08
CA SER A 77 5.59 -10.26 1.52
C SER A 77 5.68 -10.13 3.04
N ASP A 78 4.70 -9.47 3.67
CA ASP A 78 4.64 -9.32 5.13
C ASP A 78 4.48 -10.69 5.81
N ALA A 79 3.59 -11.56 5.31
CA ALA A 79 3.49 -12.93 5.80
C ALA A 79 4.82 -13.69 5.66
N LEU A 80 5.51 -13.55 4.53
CA LEU A 80 6.77 -14.23 4.25
C LEU A 80 7.95 -13.73 5.10
N ARG A 81 7.94 -12.48 5.57
CA ARG A 81 9.02 -11.92 6.43
C ARG A 81 9.19 -12.70 7.73
N HIS A 82 8.11 -13.27 8.25
CA HIS A 82 8.10 -14.02 9.50
C HIS A 82 8.42 -15.52 9.32
N VAL A 83 8.47 -16.04 8.10
CA VAL A 83 8.76 -17.44 7.82
C VAL A 83 10.27 -17.72 7.93
N ARG A 84 10.64 -18.68 8.78
CA ARG A 84 12.04 -19.12 9.02
C ARG A 84 12.21 -20.57 8.58
N SER A 85 11.85 -20.89 7.34
CA SER A 85 11.91 -22.26 6.81
C SER A 85 12.79 -22.36 5.58
N ASP A 86 13.55 -23.47 5.51
CA ASP A 86 14.31 -23.85 4.31
C ASP A 86 13.47 -24.72 3.35
N SER A 87 12.26 -25.12 3.77
CA SER A 87 11.33 -25.89 2.93
C SER A 87 10.72 -25.01 1.85
N PHE A 88 10.98 -25.36 0.59
CA PHE A 88 10.36 -24.67 -0.55
C PHE A 88 8.83 -24.76 -0.49
N ALA A 89 8.31 -25.94 -0.16
CA ALA A 89 6.86 -26.19 -0.05
C ALA A 89 6.19 -25.34 1.03
N GLU A 90 6.81 -25.23 2.21
CA GLU A 90 6.26 -24.44 3.31
C GLU A 90 6.18 -22.96 2.96
N VAL A 91 7.27 -22.40 2.39
CA VAL A 91 7.28 -21.00 1.95
C VAL A 91 6.28 -20.75 0.84
N ALA A 92 6.14 -21.67 -0.13
CA ALA A 92 5.15 -21.56 -1.20
C ALA A 92 3.72 -21.64 -0.65
N GLY A 93 3.46 -22.50 0.33
CA GLY A 93 2.17 -22.62 1.01
C GLY A 93 1.76 -21.32 1.72
N VAL A 94 2.65 -20.74 2.52
CA VAL A 94 2.39 -19.46 3.20
C VAL A 94 2.12 -18.34 2.19
N ALA A 95 2.90 -18.27 1.10
CA ALA A 95 2.66 -17.27 0.05
C ALA A 95 1.27 -17.44 -0.60
N ALA A 96 0.87 -18.68 -0.88
CA ALA A 96 -0.43 -18.98 -1.49
C ALA A 96 -1.60 -18.66 -0.54
N GLU A 97 -1.54 -19.05 0.73
CA GLU A 97 -2.57 -18.77 1.73
C GLU A 97 -2.72 -17.26 1.98
N ALA A 98 -1.62 -16.55 2.18
CA ALA A 98 -1.62 -15.10 2.32
C ALA A 98 -2.21 -14.43 1.06
N GLY A 99 -1.87 -14.94 -0.12
CA GLY A 99 -2.40 -14.47 -1.39
C GLY A 99 -3.92 -14.56 -1.50
N VAL A 100 -4.52 -15.66 -1.04
CA VAL A 100 -5.99 -15.84 -1.08
C VAL A 100 -6.69 -14.74 -0.26
N LEU A 101 -6.21 -14.46 0.95
CA LEU A 101 -6.81 -13.43 1.81
C LEU A 101 -6.55 -12.01 1.30
N ALA A 102 -5.33 -11.77 0.82
CA ALA A 102 -4.87 -10.43 0.42
C ALA A 102 -5.23 -10.02 -1.01
N ALA A 103 -5.71 -10.97 -1.84
CA ALA A 103 -5.99 -10.70 -3.26
C ALA A 103 -6.90 -9.48 -3.44
N ARG A 104 -6.50 -8.56 -4.32
CA ARG A 104 -7.27 -7.35 -4.68
C ARG A 104 -7.44 -7.25 -6.18
N GLY A 105 -8.63 -6.85 -6.60
CA GLY A 105 -9.00 -6.69 -8.01
C GLY A 105 -8.79 -7.98 -8.83
N ASN A 106 -9.03 -7.89 -10.13
CA ASN A 106 -8.84 -9.02 -11.05
C ASN A 106 -7.37 -9.51 -11.06
N SER A 107 -6.40 -8.58 -11.09
CA SER A 107 -4.98 -8.90 -11.18
C SER A 107 -4.46 -9.61 -9.93
N GLY A 108 -4.83 -9.15 -8.72
CA GLY A 108 -4.45 -9.80 -7.47
C GLY A 108 -5.11 -11.16 -7.30
N MET A 109 -6.38 -11.31 -7.69
CA MET A 109 -7.09 -12.60 -7.66
C MET A 109 -6.44 -13.62 -8.58
N LEU A 110 -6.12 -13.26 -9.83
CA LEU A 110 -5.46 -14.16 -10.78
C LEU A 110 -4.05 -14.51 -10.33
N PHE A 111 -3.28 -13.55 -9.84
CA PHE A 111 -1.95 -13.81 -9.30
C PHE A 111 -1.99 -14.77 -8.11
N SER A 112 -2.92 -14.57 -7.17
CA SER A 112 -3.08 -15.43 -6.00
C SER A 112 -3.55 -16.85 -6.38
N ARG A 113 -4.42 -16.97 -7.38
CA ARG A 113 -4.81 -18.27 -7.91
C ARG A 113 -3.65 -19.00 -8.56
N TYR A 114 -2.81 -18.27 -9.32
CA TYR A 114 -1.60 -18.81 -9.90
C TYR A 114 -0.65 -19.34 -8.83
N LEU A 115 -0.41 -18.58 -7.75
CA LEU A 115 0.41 -19.01 -6.61
C LEU A 115 -0.16 -20.26 -5.93
N LEU A 116 -1.47 -20.33 -5.76
CA LEU A 116 -2.12 -21.51 -5.17
C LEU A 116 -1.89 -22.75 -6.01
N GLY A 117 -2.16 -22.69 -7.33
CA GLY A 117 -1.92 -23.81 -8.24
C GLY A 117 -0.43 -24.21 -8.32
N PHE A 118 0.47 -23.23 -8.21
CA PHE A 118 1.91 -23.47 -8.12
C PHE A 118 2.27 -24.23 -6.83
N SER A 119 1.79 -23.77 -5.68
CA SER A 119 2.04 -24.36 -4.37
C SER A 119 1.49 -25.78 -4.26
N ASP A 120 0.27 -26.03 -4.74
CA ASP A 120 -0.37 -27.35 -4.74
C ASP A 120 0.48 -28.38 -5.51
N SER A 121 1.04 -27.98 -6.65
CA SER A 121 1.90 -28.84 -7.48
C SER A 121 3.27 -29.13 -6.84
N ILE A 122 3.80 -28.18 -6.04
CA ILE A 122 5.06 -28.39 -5.30
C ILE A 122 4.89 -29.47 -4.23
N GLY A 123 3.72 -29.58 -3.62
CA GLY A 123 3.42 -30.60 -2.60
C GLY A 123 4.26 -30.43 -1.34
N ARG A 124 5.13 -31.41 -0.99
CA ARG A 124 5.97 -31.40 0.23
C ARG A 124 7.47 -31.30 -0.05
N ARG A 125 7.86 -30.79 -1.21
CA ARG A 125 9.28 -30.74 -1.62
C ARG A 125 10.05 -29.70 -0.84
N LEU A 126 11.17 -30.09 -0.23
CA LEU A 126 12.07 -29.17 0.46
C LEU A 126 12.88 -28.32 -0.51
N ARG A 127 13.27 -28.89 -1.64
CA ARG A 127 14.06 -28.28 -2.70
C ARG A 127 13.50 -28.65 -4.05
N VAL A 128 13.62 -27.76 -5.03
CA VAL A 128 13.09 -27.94 -6.39
C VAL A 128 14.13 -27.53 -7.42
N GLY A 129 14.16 -28.27 -8.52
CA GLY A 129 14.96 -27.98 -9.70
C GLY A 129 14.08 -27.49 -10.86
N PRO A 130 14.68 -27.30 -12.06
CA PRO A 130 13.95 -26.83 -13.23
C PRO A 130 12.76 -27.70 -13.62
N ARG A 131 12.83 -29.01 -13.39
CA ARG A 131 11.74 -29.93 -13.74
C ARG A 131 10.52 -29.75 -12.86
N GLU A 132 10.72 -29.74 -11.53
CA GLU A 132 9.65 -29.58 -10.55
C GLU A 132 8.99 -28.21 -10.69
N ILE A 133 9.81 -27.16 -10.93
CA ILE A 133 9.28 -25.80 -11.14
C ILE A 133 8.47 -25.76 -12.46
N ALA A 134 8.93 -26.39 -13.54
CA ALA A 134 8.18 -26.43 -14.80
C ALA A 134 6.83 -27.16 -14.68
N GLU A 135 6.77 -28.24 -13.88
CA GLU A 135 5.52 -28.93 -13.53
C GLU A 135 4.59 -27.98 -12.76
N ALA A 136 5.13 -27.28 -11.76
CA ALA A 136 4.35 -26.34 -10.95
C ALA A 136 3.85 -25.12 -11.75
N LEU A 137 4.68 -24.54 -12.63
CA LEU A 137 4.25 -23.45 -13.53
C LEU A 137 3.14 -23.91 -14.48
N THR A 138 3.17 -25.19 -14.91
CA THR A 138 2.14 -25.76 -15.78
C THR A 138 0.81 -25.89 -15.02
N ALA A 139 0.84 -26.42 -13.79
CA ALA A 139 -0.35 -26.54 -12.96
C ALA A 139 -0.93 -25.15 -12.60
N ALA A 140 -0.06 -24.20 -12.28
CA ALA A 140 -0.43 -22.81 -12.00
C ALA A 140 -1.14 -22.13 -13.19
N ALA A 141 -0.57 -22.27 -14.40
CA ALA A 141 -1.17 -21.71 -15.62
C ALA A 141 -2.53 -22.38 -15.94
N ALA A 142 -2.64 -23.70 -15.77
CA ALA A 142 -3.91 -24.41 -15.96
C ALA A 142 -4.99 -23.93 -14.97
N SER A 143 -4.61 -23.67 -13.71
CA SER A 143 -5.55 -23.24 -12.68
C SER A 143 -6.22 -21.88 -12.95
N LEU A 144 -5.63 -21.02 -13.78
CA LEU A 144 -6.22 -19.74 -14.17
C LEU A 144 -7.48 -19.90 -15.04
N HIS A 145 -7.54 -20.95 -15.85
CA HIS A 145 -8.72 -21.22 -16.66
C HIS A 145 -9.93 -21.64 -15.83
N ASP A 146 -9.70 -22.28 -14.68
CA ASP A 146 -10.77 -22.81 -13.83
C ASP A 146 -11.54 -21.73 -13.07
N VAL A 147 -11.00 -20.52 -12.94
CA VAL A 147 -11.59 -19.46 -12.11
C VAL A 147 -12.25 -18.33 -12.90
N LEU A 148 -12.09 -18.31 -14.20
CA LEU A 148 -12.69 -17.30 -15.08
C LEU A 148 -13.87 -17.89 -15.85
N GLU A 149 -14.96 -17.14 -15.95
CA GLU A 149 -16.11 -17.53 -16.79
C GLU A 149 -15.76 -17.48 -18.28
N ASN A 150 -15.02 -16.43 -18.68
CA ASN A 150 -14.63 -16.15 -20.06
C ASN A 150 -13.12 -15.86 -20.14
N PRO A 151 -12.25 -16.86 -20.08
CA PRO A 151 -10.81 -16.64 -20.20
C PRO A 151 -10.46 -16.05 -21.55
N ARG A 152 -9.75 -14.90 -21.55
CA ARG A 152 -9.36 -14.17 -22.75
C ARG A 152 -7.87 -14.32 -23.03
N GLU A 153 -7.56 -14.72 -24.28
CA GLU A 153 -6.19 -14.66 -24.78
C GLU A 153 -5.75 -13.20 -24.93
N GLY A 154 -4.44 -12.94 -24.80
CA GLY A 154 -3.89 -11.60 -24.78
C GLY A 154 -3.80 -10.99 -23.39
N THR A 155 -3.92 -11.80 -22.34
CA THR A 155 -3.84 -11.40 -20.93
C THR A 155 -2.77 -12.22 -20.17
N ILE A 156 -2.71 -12.08 -18.85
CA ILE A 156 -1.87 -12.92 -17.97
C ILE A 156 -2.00 -14.42 -18.29
N ILE A 157 -3.16 -14.88 -18.74
CA ILE A 157 -3.41 -16.29 -19.10
C ILE A 157 -2.45 -16.74 -20.21
N THR A 158 -2.35 -15.91 -21.28
CA THR A 158 -1.45 -16.20 -22.41
C THR A 158 -0.01 -16.26 -21.96
N VAL A 159 0.45 -15.29 -21.18
CA VAL A 159 1.84 -15.20 -20.71
C VAL A 159 2.18 -16.35 -19.76
N ALA A 160 1.30 -16.68 -18.82
CA ALA A 160 1.49 -17.79 -17.89
C ALA A 160 1.55 -19.15 -18.61
N ARG A 161 0.69 -19.39 -19.61
CA ARG A 161 0.70 -20.59 -20.45
C ARG A 161 1.99 -20.70 -21.25
N ASP A 162 2.41 -19.63 -21.90
CA ASP A 162 3.60 -19.62 -22.74
C ASP A 162 4.87 -19.80 -21.93
N LEU A 163 4.95 -19.17 -20.75
CA LEU A 163 6.01 -19.37 -19.77
C LEU A 163 6.10 -20.84 -19.34
N ALA A 164 4.97 -21.46 -19.00
CA ALA A 164 4.91 -22.86 -18.60
C ALA A 164 5.35 -23.81 -19.75
N ALA A 165 4.93 -23.52 -20.98
CA ALA A 165 5.34 -24.31 -22.16
C ALA A 165 6.85 -24.23 -22.39
N GLU A 166 7.45 -23.04 -22.30
CA GLU A 166 8.87 -22.83 -22.43
C GLU A 166 9.66 -23.48 -21.28
N ALA A 167 9.13 -23.38 -20.05
CA ALA A 167 9.71 -24.01 -18.88
C ALA A 167 9.85 -25.52 -19.06
N ARG A 168 8.77 -26.21 -19.51
CA ARG A 168 8.80 -27.65 -19.80
C ARG A 168 9.77 -28.00 -20.92
N ARG A 169 9.79 -27.22 -21.99
CA ARG A 169 10.68 -27.44 -23.14
C ARG A 169 12.16 -27.43 -22.75
N ARG A 170 12.53 -26.54 -21.80
CA ARG A 170 13.91 -26.34 -21.37
C ARG A 170 14.32 -27.07 -20.11
N ALA A 171 13.38 -27.66 -19.37
CA ALA A 171 13.64 -28.29 -18.07
C ALA A 171 14.72 -29.38 -18.10
N HIS A 172 14.85 -30.10 -19.21
CA HIS A 172 15.82 -31.18 -19.35
C HIS A 172 17.19 -30.75 -19.95
N SER A 173 17.24 -29.59 -20.62
CA SER A 173 18.46 -29.12 -21.31
C SER A 173 19.32 -28.21 -20.45
N ARG A 174 18.83 -27.69 -19.34
CA ARG A 174 19.53 -26.77 -18.45
C ARG A 174 19.62 -27.36 -17.04
N GLN A 175 20.82 -27.43 -16.52
CA GLN A 175 21.10 -27.90 -15.16
C GLN A 175 21.38 -26.73 -14.18
N ASP A 176 21.48 -25.50 -14.68
CA ASP A 176 21.63 -24.28 -13.89
C ASP A 176 20.32 -23.55 -13.85
N VAL A 177 19.72 -23.45 -12.65
CA VAL A 177 18.41 -22.83 -12.42
C VAL A 177 18.40 -21.38 -12.86
N TYR A 178 19.47 -20.63 -12.60
CA TYR A 178 19.54 -19.22 -13.00
C TYR A 178 19.49 -19.05 -14.53
N LEU A 179 20.33 -19.76 -15.27
CA LEU A 179 20.34 -19.66 -16.73
C LEU A 179 19.01 -20.10 -17.32
N TRP A 180 18.36 -21.08 -16.68
CA TRP A 180 17.05 -21.54 -17.08
C TRP A 180 15.98 -20.46 -16.82
N LEU A 181 15.96 -19.83 -15.64
CA LEU A 181 15.02 -18.75 -15.30
C LEU A 181 15.21 -17.53 -16.21
N ARG A 182 16.46 -17.17 -16.54
CA ARG A 182 16.74 -16.08 -17.49
C ARG A 182 16.19 -16.37 -18.90
N ASP A 183 16.33 -17.60 -19.37
CA ASP A 183 15.73 -18.01 -20.66
C ASP A 183 14.19 -17.89 -20.61
N LEU A 184 13.56 -18.19 -19.45
CA LEU A 184 12.12 -18.04 -19.25
C LEU A 184 11.70 -16.57 -19.18
N GLN A 185 12.50 -15.70 -18.59
CA GLN A 185 12.24 -14.26 -18.57
C GLN A 185 12.14 -13.72 -20.00
N VAL A 186 13.13 -13.99 -20.84
CA VAL A 186 13.12 -13.57 -22.25
C VAL A 186 11.88 -14.11 -22.99
N ALA A 187 11.43 -15.32 -22.67
CA ALA A 187 10.22 -15.88 -23.27
C ALA A 187 8.95 -15.17 -22.79
N SER A 188 8.86 -14.83 -21.49
CA SER A 188 7.71 -14.10 -20.93
C SER A 188 7.59 -12.69 -21.48
N GLU A 189 8.70 -11.97 -21.65
CA GLU A 189 8.74 -10.65 -22.29
C GLU A 189 8.23 -10.70 -23.74
N ARG A 190 8.65 -11.69 -24.53
CA ARG A 190 8.14 -11.89 -25.88
C ARG A 190 6.65 -12.21 -25.93
N SER A 191 6.15 -13.00 -24.96
CA SER A 191 4.73 -13.30 -24.84
C SER A 191 3.93 -12.07 -24.45
N LEU A 192 4.47 -11.23 -23.54
CA LEU A 192 3.87 -9.96 -23.16
C LEU A 192 3.66 -9.04 -24.36
N GLN A 193 4.66 -8.86 -25.22
CA GLN A 193 4.52 -8.01 -26.40
C GLN A 193 3.43 -8.49 -27.36
N ARG A 194 3.17 -9.80 -27.42
CA ARG A 194 2.09 -10.35 -28.26
C ARG A 194 0.69 -10.11 -27.72
N THR A 195 0.53 -9.72 -26.44
CA THR A 195 -0.80 -9.42 -25.88
C THR A 195 -1.50 -8.31 -26.65
N MET A 196 -0.74 -7.31 -27.11
CA MET A 196 -1.24 -6.21 -27.95
C MET A 196 -1.84 -6.70 -29.27
N ASP A 197 -1.30 -7.79 -29.85
CA ASP A 197 -1.81 -8.33 -31.10
C ASP A 197 -3.08 -9.19 -30.92
N LEU A 198 -3.28 -9.75 -29.72
CA LEU A 198 -4.34 -10.70 -29.43
C LEU A 198 -5.66 -10.05 -28.99
N LEU A 199 -5.60 -8.86 -28.34
CA LEU A 199 -6.77 -8.12 -27.90
C LEU A 199 -6.93 -6.81 -28.67
N PRO A 200 -8.06 -6.58 -29.36
CA PRO A 200 -8.28 -5.35 -30.14
C PRO A 200 -8.13 -4.08 -29.29
N VAL A 201 -8.69 -4.05 -28.07
CA VAL A 201 -8.62 -2.90 -27.17
C VAL A 201 -7.17 -2.52 -26.79
N LEU A 202 -6.28 -3.50 -26.59
CA LEU A 202 -4.87 -3.24 -26.32
C LEU A 202 -4.15 -2.69 -27.53
N ARG A 203 -4.50 -3.18 -28.72
CA ARG A 203 -3.94 -2.69 -29.98
C ARG A 203 -4.38 -1.25 -30.27
N GLU A 204 -5.66 -0.93 -30.06
CA GLU A 204 -6.19 0.42 -30.22
C GLU A 204 -5.56 1.41 -29.24
N ALA A 205 -5.34 0.99 -28.00
CA ALA A 205 -4.68 1.78 -26.97
C ALA A 205 -3.15 1.84 -27.12
N GLY A 206 -2.55 1.00 -27.98
CA GLY A 206 -1.09 0.91 -28.16
C GLY A 206 -0.33 0.43 -26.92
N VAL A 207 -0.96 -0.40 -26.08
CA VAL A 207 -0.38 -0.89 -24.82
C VAL A 207 -0.45 -2.42 -24.71
N VAL A 208 0.41 -3.00 -23.88
CA VAL A 208 0.33 -4.41 -23.49
C VAL A 208 -0.67 -4.58 -22.33
N ASP A 209 -1.10 -5.83 -22.05
CA ASP A 209 -1.95 -6.13 -20.91
C ASP A 209 -1.25 -5.78 -19.58
N ALA A 210 -1.91 -4.96 -18.75
CA ALA A 210 -1.37 -4.48 -17.48
C ALA A 210 -1.13 -5.62 -16.48
N GLY A 211 -2.07 -6.56 -16.37
CA GLY A 211 -1.95 -7.73 -15.50
C GLY A 211 -0.80 -8.65 -15.93
N ALA A 212 -0.66 -8.92 -17.24
CA ALA A 212 0.45 -9.67 -17.79
C ALA A 212 1.79 -8.96 -17.57
N LYS A 213 1.86 -7.63 -17.73
CA LYS A 213 3.06 -6.86 -17.46
C LYS A 213 3.46 -6.93 -16.00
N GLY A 214 2.51 -6.81 -15.06
CA GLY A 214 2.78 -6.97 -13.64
C GLY A 214 3.29 -8.37 -13.28
N PHE A 215 2.75 -9.41 -13.91
CA PHE A 215 3.22 -10.79 -13.77
C PHE A 215 4.66 -10.97 -14.28
N VAL A 216 4.99 -10.41 -15.46
CA VAL A 216 6.36 -10.44 -16.02
C VAL A 216 7.32 -9.66 -15.13
N ALA A 217 6.94 -8.47 -14.65
CA ALA A 217 7.74 -7.65 -13.75
C ALA A 217 8.04 -8.39 -12.44
N PHE A 218 7.06 -9.10 -11.86
CA PHE A 218 7.31 -9.95 -10.69
C PHE A 218 8.39 -11.00 -10.98
N PHE A 219 8.28 -11.71 -12.11
CA PHE A 219 9.23 -12.73 -12.50
C PHE A 219 10.63 -12.17 -12.77
N GLU A 220 10.71 -10.99 -13.38
CA GLU A 220 11.96 -10.23 -13.55
C GLU A 220 12.67 -9.95 -12.22
N GLY A 221 11.94 -9.43 -11.23
CA GLY A 221 12.50 -9.18 -9.91
C GLY A 221 13.03 -10.44 -9.22
N VAL A 222 12.36 -11.58 -9.40
CA VAL A 222 12.84 -12.90 -8.93
C VAL A 222 14.14 -13.29 -9.61
N VAL A 223 14.25 -13.13 -10.93
CA VAL A 223 15.46 -13.48 -11.72
C VAL A 223 16.63 -12.58 -11.34
N HIS A 224 16.42 -11.27 -11.22
CA HIS A 224 17.45 -10.31 -10.80
C HIS A 224 18.01 -10.64 -9.41
N TYR A 225 17.16 -11.04 -8.46
CA TYR A 225 17.63 -11.49 -7.15
C TYR A 225 18.55 -12.73 -7.27
N ILE A 226 18.16 -13.72 -8.08
CA ILE A 226 18.94 -14.95 -8.27
C ILE A 226 20.27 -14.66 -9.01
N GLU A 227 20.34 -13.60 -9.80
CA GLU A 227 21.54 -13.11 -10.47
C GLU A 227 22.62 -12.58 -9.51
N GLY A 228 22.29 -12.35 -8.25
CA GLY A 228 23.23 -11.91 -7.22
C GLY A 228 23.18 -10.40 -6.96
N HIS A 229 22.16 -9.71 -7.44
CA HIS A 229 21.82 -8.38 -6.96
C HIS A 229 21.14 -8.51 -5.61
N ALA A 230 21.74 -7.96 -4.55
CA ALA A 230 21.18 -8.03 -3.20
C ALA A 230 19.83 -7.29 -3.14
N PRO A 231 18.87 -7.72 -2.30
CA PRO A 231 17.63 -6.97 -2.09
C PRO A 231 17.84 -5.51 -1.70
N GLY A 232 18.98 -5.16 -1.08
CA GLY A 232 19.37 -3.80 -0.75
C GLY A 232 19.76 -2.95 -1.96
N ASP A 233 20.35 -3.55 -3.01
CA ASP A 233 20.68 -2.83 -4.25
C ASP A 233 19.43 -2.63 -5.13
N VAL A 234 18.38 -3.42 -4.87
CA VAL A 234 17.06 -3.32 -5.53
C VAL A 234 16.15 -2.31 -4.80
N ILE A 235 16.46 -1.97 -3.54
CA ILE A 235 15.76 -0.96 -2.73
C ILE A 235 16.42 0.43 -2.88
N ALA A 236 17.67 0.51 -3.40
CA ALA A 236 18.24 1.78 -3.79
C ALA A 236 17.42 2.33 -4.97
N GLU A 237 16.69 3.40 -4.68
CA GLU A 237 15.89 4.17 -5.61
C GLU A 237 16.65 4.37 -6.93
N ALA A 238 16.21 3.71 -8.00
CA ALA A 238 16.47 4.24 -9.32
C ALA A 238 15.73 5.58 -9.38
N PRO A 239 16.40 6.69 -9.72
CA PRO A 239 15.70 7.93 -9.96
C PRO A 239 14.59 7.64 -10.97
N LEU A 240 13.37 8.10 -10.69
CA LEU A 240 12.29 8.09 -11.67
C LEU A 240 12.83 8.87 -12.89
N GLU A 241 13.29 8.16 -13.91
CA GLU A 241 13.62 8.80 -15.17
C GLU A 241 12.36 9.50 -15.65
N ARG A 242 12.44 10.82 -15.75
CA ARG A 242 11.42 11.66 -16.36
C ARG A 242 11.28 11.22 -17.81
N THR A 243 10.32 10.38 -18.11
CA THR A 243 9.86 10.23 -19.48
C THR A 243 9.06 11.48 -19.81
N HIS A 244 9.71 12.39 -20.53
CA HIS A 244 9.08 13.56 -21.12
C HIS A 244 7.90 13.11 -21.97
N GLY A 245 6.79 13.85 -21.81
CA GLY A 245 5.53 13.81 -22.53
C GLY A 245 5.53 13.07 -23.87
N GLY A 246 5.14 11.80 -23.83
CA GLY A 246 4.61 11.10 -24.97
C GLY A 246 3.10 11.05 -24.80
N ASP A 247 2.37 11.34 -25.88
CA ASP A 247 0.91 11.39 -25.97
C ASP A 247 0.21 10.39 -25.07
N ARG A 248 -0.79 10.86 -24.31
CA ARG A 248 -1.67 10.05 -23.48
C ARG A 248 -2.47 9.10 -24.39
N PRO A 249 -2.18 7.81 -24.47
CA PRO A 249 -3.17 6.91 -24.98
C PRO A 249 -3.94 6.35 -23.80
N SER A 250 -5.24 6.37 -23.82
CA SER A 250 -5.81 5.12 -23.46
C SER A 250 -7.07 5.08 -22.62
N LEU A 251 -7.11 5.60 -21.41
CA LEU A 251 -8.35 5.59 -20.61
C LEU A 251 -9.51 6.30 -21.33
N TYR A 252 -9.19 7.36 -22.07
CA TYR A 252 -10.17 8.12 -22.84
C TYR A 252 -10.67 7.33 -24.08
N VAL A 253 -9.76 6.68 -24.80
CA VAL A 253 -10.10 5.89 -26.01
C VAL A 253 -10.91 4.64 -25.64
N ALA A 254 -10.58 3.95 -24.54
CA ALA A 254 -11.31 2.78 -24.09
C ALA A 254 -12.76 3.11 -23.65
N ARG A 255 -12.96 4.28 -23.01
CA ARG A 255 -14.29 4.77 -22.62
C ARG A 255 -15.15 5.20 -23.82
N GLU A 256 -14.59 5.89 -24.82
CA GLU A 256 -15.29 6.24 -26.05
C GLU A 256 -15.68 5.01 -26.89
N ALA A 257 -14.90 3.93 -26.81
CA ALA A 257 -15.19 2.65 -27.47
C ALA A 257 -16.29 1.82 -26.78
N GLY A 258 -16.83 2.26 -25.62
CA GLY A 258 -17.92 1.59 -24.92
C GLY A 258 -17.50 0.33 -24.14
N PHE A 259 -16.19 0.13 -23.93
CA PHE A 259 -15.69 -0.96 -23.09
C PHE A 259 -15.91 -0.61 -21.61
N GLY A 260 -16.59 -1.48 -20.86
CA GLY A 260 -16.89 -1.31 -19.42
C GLY A 260 -18.33 -0.84 -19.10
N ALA A 261 -19.14 -0.45 -20.09
CA ALA A 261 -20.49 0.07 -19.86
C ALA A 261 -21.55 -0.97 -19.40
N SER A 262 -21.19 -2.25 -19.27
CA SER A 262 -22.09 -3.35 -18.88
C SER A 262 -21.71 -4.05 -17.56
N GLU A 263 -20.74 -3.53 -16.82
CA GLU A 263 -20.32 -4.12 -15.54
C GLU A 263 -21.07 -3.47 -14.38
N GLY A 264 -21.36 -4.24 -13.31
CA GLY A 264 -22.04 -3.75 -12.12
C GLY A 264 -21.27 -2.58 -11.47
N ARG A 265 -22.00 -1.67 -10.84
CA ARG A 265 -21.49 -0.43 -10.28
C ARG A 265 -20.42 -0.63 -9.20
N TYR A 266 -20.53 -1.71 -8.40
CA TYR A 266 -19.63 -1.94 -7.27
C TYR A 266 -18.70 -3.11 -7.52
N CYS A 267 -17.39 -2.86 -7.45
CA CYS A 267 -16.39 -3.91 -7.28
C CYS A 267 -16.48 -4.44 -5.85
N THR A 268 -16.94 -5.67 -5.70
CA THR A 268 -17.21 -6.28 -4.40
C THR A 268 -16.27 -7.45 -4.18
N GLN A 269 -15.50 -7.41 -3.10
CA GLN A 269 -14.54 -8.43 -2.73
C GLN A 269 -14.83 -8.89 -1.30
N ILE A 270 -15.20 -10.16 -1.13
CA ILE A 270 -15.54 -10.73 0.18
C ILE A 270 -14.77 -12.02 0.39
N ALA A 271 -14.11 -12.13 1.55
CA ALA A 271 -13.52 -13.37 2.01
C ALA A 271 -14.35 -13.97 3.15
N VAL A 272 -14.70 -15.25 3.02
CA VAL A 272 -15.45 -16.01 4.01
C VAL A 272 -14.63 -17.19 4.51
N ARG A 273 -14.72 -17.48 5.81
CA ARG A 273 -14.04 -18.61 6.46
C ARG A 273 -15.06 -19.45 7.24
N GLY A 274 -14.97 -20.77 7.10
CA GLY A 274 -15.82 -21.71 7.83
C GLY A 274 -15.49 -23.15 7.50
N ASP A 275 -16.04 -24.08 8.30
CA ASP A 275 -15.84 -25.52 8.10
C ASP A 275 -16.65 -26.06 6.89
N ASN A 276 -17.71 -25.36 6.49
CA ASN A 276 -18.65 -25.77 5.45
C ASN A 276 -18.63 -24.86 4.22
N VAL A 277 -17.52 -24.13 3.97
CA VAL A 277 -17.40 -23.30 2.77
C VAL A 277 -17.45 -24.19 1.52
N PRO A 278 -18.43 -23.97 0.60
CA PRO A 278 -18.62 -24.82 -0.57
C PRO A 278 -17.41 -24.80 -1.53
N GLU A 279 -17.39 -25.75 -2.45
CA GLU A 279 -16.38 -25.78 -3.51
C GLU A 279 -16.54 -24.59 -4.48
N THR A 280 -15.44 -24.14 -5.07
CA THR A 280 -15.38 -22.98 -5.97
C THR A 280 -16.47 -22.99 -7.04
N ALA A 281 -16.76 -24.16 -7.63
CA ALA A 281 -17.78 -24.29 -8.66
C ALA A 281 -19.21 -24.07 -8.13
N GLU A 282 -19.47 -24.41 -6.89
CA GLU A 282 -20.77 -24.22 -6.23
C GLU A 282 -20.97 -22.75 -5.86
N ILE A 283 -19.97 -22.11 -5.28
CA ILE A 283 -19.99 -20.66 -4.98
C ILE A 283 -20.24 -19.87 -6.28
N ARG A 284 -19.49 -20.18 -7.36
CA ARG A 284 -19.66 -19.51 -8.65
C ARG A 284 -21.06 -19.71 -9.21
N ARG A 285 -21.63 -20.90 -9.08
CA ARG A 285 -22.99 -21.18 -9.53
C ARG A 285 -24.03 -20.38 -8.74
N ALA A 286 -23.82 -20.20 -7.43
CA ALA A 286 -24.69 -19.40 -6.58
C ALA A 286 -24.63 -17.91 -6.91
N LEU A 287 -23.47 -17.41 -7.34
CA LEU A 287 -23.25 -16.02 -7.76
C LEU A 287 -23.69 -15.74 -9.21
N HIS A 288 -24.00 -16.79 -9.99
CA HIS A 288 -24.37 -16.65 -11.40
C HIS A 288 -25.62 -15.76 -11.56
N GLY A 289 -25.50 -14.71 -12.36
CA GLY A 289 -26.58 -13.76 -12.61
C GLY A 289 -26.71 -12.65 -11.56
N MET A 290 -25.89 -12.64 -10.50
CA MET A 290 -25.85 -11.52 -9.52
C MET A 290 -25.00 -10.37 -10.01
N GLY A 291 -24.00 -10.63 -10.87
CA GLY A 291 -23.08 -9.63 -11.40
C GLY A 291 -22.19 -10.16 -12.51
N THR A 292 -21.12 -9.43 -12.79
CA THR A 292 -20.14 -9.73 -13.84
C THR A 292 -18.72 -9.85 -13.25
N SER A 293 -17.74 -10.24 -14.07
CA SER A 293 -16.31 -10.36 -13.70
C SER A 293 -16.06 -11.24 -12.46
N THR A 294 -16.89 -12.29 -12.28
CA THR A 294 -16.83 -13.14 -11.09
C THR A 294 -15.57 -14.01 -11.06
N ILE A 295 -14.75 -13.83 -10.02
CA ILE A 295 -13.59 -14.68 -9.71
C ILE A 295 -13.77 -15.26 -8.30
N VAL A 296 -13.61 -16.57 -8.17
CA VAL A 296 -13.68 -17.27 -6.89
C VAL A 296 -12.41 -18.07 -6.69
N ILE A 297 -11.70 -17.83 -5.59
CA ILE A 297 -10.55 -18.64 -5.18
C ILE A 297 -10.82 -19.24 -3.79
N ARG A 298 -10.34 -20.47 -3.56
CA ARG A 298 -10.54 -21.20 -2.30
C ARG A 298 -9.26 -21.91 -1.89
N SER A 299 -8.94 -21.83 -0.60
CA SER A 299 -7.86 -22.59 0.04
C SER A 299 -8.35 -23.08 1.41
N GLY A 300 -8.38 -24.39 1.61
CA GLY A 300 -8.91 -25.00 2.84
C GLY A 300 -10.34 -24.54 3.13
N GLY A 301 -10.59 -24.07 4.35
CA GLY A 301 -11.88 -23.52 4.79
C GLY A 301 -12.11 -22.04 4.46
N THR A 302 -11.26 -21.40 3.64
CA THR A 302 -11.40 -19.99 3.27
C THR A 302 -11.69 -19.87 1.77
N ALA A 303 -12.71 -19.08 1.42
CA ALA A 303 -12.97 -18.67 0.03
C ALA A 303 -12.95 -17.15 -0.07
N LYS A 304 -12.46 -16.64 -1.21
CA LYS A 304 -12.55 -15.22 -1.57
C LYS A 304 -13.23 -15.08 -2.91
N VAL A 305 -14.16 -14.13 -2.95
CA VAL A 305 -14.94 -13.76 -4.13
C VAL A 305 -14.58 -12.35 -4.53
N HIS A 306 -14.43 -12.13 -5.84
CA HIS A 306 -14.44 -10.83 -6.48
C HIS A 306 -15.55 -10.83 -7.53
N ILE A 307 -16.41 -9.81 -7.54
CA ILE A 307 -17.54 -9.69 -8.45
C ILE A 307 -17.93 -8.23 -8.61
N HIS A 308 -18.35 -7.83 -9.81
CA HIS A 308 -18.93 -6.51 -10.07
C HIS A 308 -20.45 -6.61 -10.02
N VAL A 309 -21.08 -5.89 -9.09
CA VAL A 309 -22.54 -5.97 -8.82
C VAL A 309 -23.14 -4.58 -8.61
N ASP A 310 -24.46 -4.49 -8.75
CA ASP A 310 -25.20 -3.28 -8.37
C ASP A 310 -25.69 -3.32 -6.91
N THR A 311 -25.72 -4.50 -6.31
CA THR A 311 -26.21 -4.72 -4.94
C THR A 311 -25.23 -5.59 -4.13
N PRO A 312 -24.17 -5.00 -3.55
CA PRO A 312 -23.15 -5.73 -2.78
C PRO A 312 -23.71 -6.53 -1.59
N GLU A 313 -24.77 -6.02 -0.96
CA GLU A 313 -25.43 -6.64 0.20
C GLU A 313 -25.93 -8.05 -0.12
N ALA A 314 -26.44 -8.29 -1.33
CA ALA A 314 -26.91 -9.60 -1.73
C ALA A 314 -25.77 -10.63 -1.81
N VAL A 315 -24.56 -10.20 -2.22
CA VAL A 315 -23.37 -11.04 -2.23
C VAL A 315 -22.88 -11.33 -0.81
N ARG A 316 -22.92 -10.29 0.06
CA ARG A 316 -22.58 -10.42 1.47
C ARG A 316 -23.48 -11.43 2.18
N ASP A 317 -24.79 -11.32 2.00
CA ASP A 317 -25.78 -12.19 2.64
C ASP A 317 -25.61 -13.66 2.18
N LEU A 318 -25.37 -13.86 0.88
CA LEU A 318 -25.11 -15.19 0.34
C LEU A 318 -23.85 -15.81 0.96
N LEU A 319 -22.73 -15.07 0.97
CA LEU A 319 -21.45 -15.59 1.45
C LEU A 319 -21.43 -15.73 2.98
N GLY A 320 -22.11 -14.85 3.71
CA GLY A 320 -22.32 -14.97 5.16
C GLY A 320 -23.05 -16.24 5.56
N GLY A 321 -23.87 -16.83 4.67
CA GLY A 321 -24.48 -18.14 4.85
C GLY A 321 -23.50 -19.32 4.83
N TYR A 322 -22.29 -19.15 4.30
CA TYR A 322 -21.25 -20.17 4.22
C TYR A 322 -20.25 -20.14 5.37
N GLY A 323 -20.14 -19.03 6.09
CA GLY A 323 -19.21 -18.87 7.20
C GLY A 323 -19.05 -17.43 7.66
N GLU A 324 -18.04 -17.18 8.47
CA GLU A 324 -17.67 -15.86 8.96
C GLU A 324 -17.03 -15.03 7.84
N ILE A 325 -17.51 -13.80 7.63
CA ILE A 325 -16.87 -12.84 6.72
C ILE A 325 -15.63 -12.27 7.43
N VAL A 326 -14.45 -12.62 6.93
CA VAL A 326 -13.15 -12.21 7.50
C VAL A 326 -12.55 -11.02 6.80
N SER A 327 -13.05 -10.65 5.62
CA SER A 327 -12.64 -9.45 4.86
C SER A 327 -13.75 -9.04 3.91
N GLU A 328 -14.00 -7.75 3.83
CA GLU A 328 -14.95 -7.15 2.88
C GLU A 328 -14.36 -5.86 2.33
N ILE A 329 -14.41 -5.70 1.00
CA ILE A 329 -14.03 -4.48 0.28
C ILE A 329 -15.12 -4.23 -0.77
N ILE A 330 -15.74 -3.06 -0.74
CA ILE A 330 -16.73 -2.61 -1.72
C ILE A 330 -16.26 -1.25 -2.24
N GLU A 331 -16.03 -1.17 -3.55
CA GLU A 331 -15.55 0.02 -4.23
C GLU A 331 -16.53 0.42 -5.33
N ASP A 332 -16.97 1.68 -5.36
CA ASP A 332 -17.82 2.20 -6.43
C ASP A 332 -16.98 2.46 -7.69
N THR A 333 -17.13 1.63 -8.71
CA THR A 333 -16.35 1.71 -9.96
C THR A 333 -16.66 2.96 -10.78
N GLN A 334 -17.76 3.62 -10.53
CA GLN A 334 -18.08 4.89 -11.18
C GLN A 334 -17.32 6.06 -10.54
N LEU A 335 -16.93 5.92 -9.26
CA LEU A 335 -16.09 6.88 -8.55
C LEU A 335 -14.59 6.62 -8.77
N VAL A 336 -14.19 5.35 -8.99
CA VAL A 336 -12.83 4.95 -9.33
C VAL A 336 -12.57 5.21 -10.81
N GLY A 337 -11.99 6.35 -11.15
CA GLY A 337 -11.57 6.58 -12.55
C GLY A 337 -11.99 7.89 -13.18
N ALA A 338 -12.73 8.76 -12.51
CA ALA A 338 -12.59 10.19 -12.73
C ALA A 338 -11.31 10.59 -11.98
N GLY A 339 -10.16 10.63 -12.64
CA GLY A 339 -8.97 11.24 -12.07
C GLY A 339 -9.38 12.57 -11.47
N ARG A 340 -9.26 12.75 -10.16
CA ARG A 340 -9.57 14.04 -9.54
C ARG A 340 -8.75 15.10 -10.28
N HIS A 341 -9.40 16.18 -10.69
CA HIS A 341 -8.67 17.33 -11.24
C HIS A 341 -7.71 17.94 -10.23
N VAL A 342 -7.77 17.52 -8.95
CA VAL A 342 -6.92 17.99 -7.86
C VAL A 342 -6.27 16.80 -7.15
N ALA A 343 -4.94 16.74 -7.14
CA ALA A 343 -4.18 15.79 -6.35
C ALA A 343 -4.22 16.15 -4.87
N VAL A 344 -4.53 15.19 -4.00
CA VAL A 344 -4.51 15.36 -2.54
C VAL A 344 -3.24 14.77 -1.97
N VAL A 345 -2.51 15.58 -1.19
CA VAL A 345 -1.26 15.18 -0.54
C VAL A 345 -1.30 15.51 0.94
N THR A 346 -0.81 14.60 1.76
CA THR A 346 -0.64 14.79 3.20
C THR A 346 0.72 14.28 3.66
N ASP A 347 1.03 14.39 4.95
CA ASP A 347 2.20 13.76 5.55
C ASP A 347 1.81 12.54 6.41
N SER A 348 2.80 11.72 6.79
CA SER A 348 2.55 10.50 7.55
C SER A 348 1.99 10.74 8.96
N ALA A 349 2.12 11.96 9.52
CA ALA A 349 1.49 12.31 10.80
C ALA A 349 -0.04 12.47 10.72
N ALA A 350 -0.65 12.24 9.56
CA ALA A 350 -2.11 12.15 9.40
C ALA A 350 -2.70 10.85 9.98
N ASP A 351 -1.87 9.86 10.30
CA ASP A 351 -2.28 8.54 10.83
C ASP A 351 -3.40 7.86 10.01
N LEU A 352 -3.48 8.17 8.72
CA LEU A 352 -4.47 7.51 7.86
C LEU A 352 -4.24 6.01 7.86
N PRO A 353 -5.30 5.18 7.98
CA PRO A 353 -5.17 3.75 7.79
C PRO A 353 -4.48 3.48 6.45
N HIS A 354 -3.52 2.53 6.46
CA HIS A 354 -2.58 2.35 5.35
C HIS A 354 -3.26 2.14 3.99
N ASP A 355 -4.30 1.33 3.96
CA ASP A 355 -5.09 1.05 2.77
C ASP A 355 -6.07 2.17 2.40
N TRP A 356 -6.43 3.04 3.37
CA TRP A 356 -7.36 4.15 3.14
C TRP A 356 -6.74 5.19 2.19
N ALA A 357 -5.52 5.65 2.46
CA ALA A 357 -4.84 6.64 1.62
C ALA A 357 -4.65 6.15 0.18
N GLU A 358 -4.28 4.88 0.02
CA GLU A 358 -4.10 4.27 -1.30
C GLU A 358 -5.42 4.11 -2.06
N ARG A 359 -6.48 3.65 -1.40
CA ARG A 359 -7.82 3.52 -2.00
C ARG A 359 -8.39 4.84 -2.49
N HIS A 360 -8.08 5.93 -1.79
CA HIS A 360 -8.59 7.27 -2.12
C HIS A 360 -7.59 8.11 -2.93
N GLY A 361 -6.50 7.52 -3.43
CA GLY A 361 -5.52 8.23 -4.26
C GLY A 361 -4.85 9.41 -3.55
N VAL A 362 -4.68 9.32 -2.23
CA VAL A 362 -4.01 10.33 -1.43
C VAL A 362 -2.52 10.03 -1.34
N ALA A 363 -1.68 10.96 -1.77
CA ALA A 363 -0.24 10.82 -1.66
C ALA A 363 0.23 11.17 -0.23
N VAL A 364 0.99 10.27 0.40
CA VAL A 364 1.52 10.47 1.75
C VAL A 364 3.02 10.72 1.68
N VAL A 365 3.48 11.84 2.23
CA VAL A 365 4.90 12.20 2.37
C VAL A 365 5.40 11.67 3.71
N PRO A 366 6.35 10.73 3.75
CA PRO A 366 6.83 10.15 5.00
C PRO A 366 7.69 11.17 5.78
N LEU A 367 7.38 11.36 7.06
CA LEU A 367 8.28 12.00 8.00
C LEU A 367 9.52 11.10 8.22
N GLN A 368 10.53 11.65 8.90
CA GLN A 368 11.74 10.91 9.21
C GLN A 368 11.84 10.61 10.71
N VAL A 369 12.16 9.35 11.04
CA VAL A 369 12.50 8.91 12.39
C VAL A 369 13.99 8.57 12.44
N ILE A 370 14.73 9.22 13.34
CA ILE A 370 16.17 9.08 13.49
C ILE A 370 16.46 8.31 14.77
N VAL A 371 17.18 7.17 14.65
CA VAL A 371 17.58 6.33 15.78
C VAL A 371 19.09 6.10 15.69
N GLY A 372 19.86 6.75 16.59
CA GLY A 372 21.33 6.78 16.50
C GLY A 372 21.77 7.44 15.18
N ASP A 373 22.52 6.70 14.37
CA ASP A 373 23.04 7.15 13.07
C ASP A 373 22.16 6.73 11.88
N ARG A 374 20.99 6.14 12.15
CA ARG A 374 20.06 5.67 11.10
C ARG A 374 18.85 6.56 11.00
N THR A 375 18.46 6.87 9.76
CA THR A 375 17.23 7.58 9.43
C THR A 375 16.26 6.62 8.74
N TYR A 376 15.03 6.58 9.21
CA TYR A 376 13.94 5.74 8.73
C TYR A 376 12.82 6.62 8.18
N ARG A 377 12.22 6.20 7.08
CA ARG A 377 10.98 6.81 6.56
C ARG A 377 9.81 6.24 7.35
N ASP A 378 9.04 7.13 7.96
CA ASP A 378 7.88 6.81 8.77
C ASP A 378 6.80 6.06 7.98
N GLY A 379 6.31 4.93 8.50
CA GLY A 379 5.33 4.06 7.85
C GLY A 379 5.86 3.23 6.67
N ILE A 380 7.14 3.44 6.26
CA ILE A 380 7.78 2.70 5.16
C ILE A 380 8.91 1.80 5.69
N ASP A 381 9.90 2.40 6.35
CA ASP A 381 11.07 1.69 6.88
C ASP A 381 10.87 1.33 8.36
N LEU A 382 10.03 2.06 9.06
CA LEU A 382 9.73 1.89 10.48
C LEU A 382 8.25 2.22 10.73
N ASP A 383 7.52 1.27 11.28
CA ASP A 383 6.16 1.43 11.78
C ASP A 383 6.14 1.58 13.32
N SER A 384 4.96 1.72 13.90
CA SER A 384 4.81 1.86 15.35
C SER A 384 5.25 0.61 16.13
N GLU A 385 5.07 -0.60 15.58
CA GLU A 385 5.49 -1.85 16.25
C GLU A 385 7.02 -1.94 16.30
N GLY A 386 7.70 -1.68 15.19
CA GLY A 386 9.16 -1.61 15.15
C GLY A 386 9.72 -0.51 16.05
N LEU A 387 9.05 0.63 16.15
CA LEU A 387 9.43 1.69 17.10
C LEU A 387 9.25 1.22 18.55
N LYS A 388 8.18 0.51 18.90
CA LYS A 388 7.97 -0.06 20.24
C LYS A 388 9.11 -1.00 20.62
N GLU A 389 9.57 -1.86 19.73
CA GLU A 389 10.71 -2.73 19.94
C GLU A 389 11.98 -1.91 20.28
N ILE A 390 12.24 -0.82 19.54
CA ILE A 390 13.37 0.08 19.80
C ILE A 390 13.23 0.73 21.17
N LEU A 391 12.07 1.28 21.51
CA LEU A 391 11.84 1.97 22.79
C LEU A 391 11.93 1.05 24.02
N THR A 392 11.64 -0.24 23.85
CA THR A 392 11.70 -1.24 24.93
C THR A 392 13.05 -1.96 25.00
N THR A 393 13.95 -1.77 24.02
CA THR A 393 15.28 -2.37 24.02
C THR A 393 16.22 -1.60 24.95
N PRO A 394 16.79 -2.24 26.01
CA PRO A 394 17.71 -1.58 26.91
C PRO A 394 18.95 -1.05 26.21
N GLY A 395 19.26 0.25 26.42
CA GLY A 395 20.44 0.89 25.83
C GLY A 395 20.27 1.33 24.36
N ALA A 396 19.08 1.17 23.76
CA ALA A 396 18.81 1.68 22.44
C ALA A 396 18.91 3.22 22.40
N PRO A 397 19.43 3.80 21.30
CA PRO A 397 19.46 5.25 21.13
C PRO A 397 18.05 5.84 21.18
N THR A 398 17.92 7.00 21.80
CA THR A 398 16.63 7.71 21.86
C THR A 398 16.18 8.15 20.47
N PRO A 399 15.00 7.71 19.99
CA PRO A 399 14.47 8.16 18.71
C PRO A 399 14.16 9.66 18.70
N LYS A 400 14.32 10.29 17.54
CA LYS A 400 13.97 11.68 17.25
C LYS A 400 13.24 11.72 15.91
N THR A 401 12.51 12.81 15.65
CA THR A 401 11.86 13.03 14.35
C THR A 401 12.46 14.22 13.64
N SER A 402 12.39 14.19 12.31
CA SER A 402 12.71 15.31 11.44
C SER A 402 11.61 15.48 10.39
N GLN A 403 11.38 16.73 9.99
CA GLN A 403 10.53 17.02 8.84
C GLN A 403 11.16 16.47 7.55
N PRO A 404 10.35 16.11 6.53
CA PRO A 404 10.87 15.74 5.23
C PRO A 404 11.67 16.88 4.60
N PRO A 405 12.77 16.59 3.87
CA PRO A 405 13.49 17.61 3.12
C PRO A 405 12.60 18.18 2.00
N PRO A 406 12.73 19.47 1.61
CA PRO A 406 11.93 20.08 0.56
C PRO A 406 11.93 19.31 -0.76
N ALA A 407 13.05 18.72 -1.15
CA ALA A 407 13.16 17.92 -2.36
C ALA A 407 12.22 16.70 -2.39
N LEU A 408 11.95 16.08 -1.23
CA LEU A 408 11.01 14.97 -1.14
C LEU A 408 9.56 15.43 -1.38
N PHE A 409 9.20 16.63 -0.93
CA PHE A 409 7.89 17.22 -1.25
C PHE A 409 7.76 17.49 -2.75
N VAL A 410 8.78 18.08 -3.37
CA VAL A 410 8.78 18.34 -4.84
C VAL A 410 8.61 17.03 -5.60
N GLU A 411 9.35 15.99 -5.23
CA GLU A 411 9.23 14.66 -5.82
C GLU A 411 7.79 14.10 -5.69
N ARG A 412 7.23 14.13 -4.48
CA ARG A 412 5.91 13.55 -4.20
C ARG A 412 4.77 14.36 -4.84
N PHE A 413 4.89 15.68 -4.88
CA PHE A 413 3.93 16.55 -5.56
C PHE A 413 3.97 16.32 -7.08
N GLY A 414 5.17 16.22 -7.67
CA GLY A 414 5.34 15.87 -9.07
C GLY A 414 4.68 14.54 -9.40
N ALA A 415 4.97 13.50 -8.62
CA ALA A 415 4.37 12.18 -8.81
C ALA A 415 2.84 12.20 -8.65
N ALA A 416 2.29 13.02 -7.74
CA ALA A 416 0.85 13.17 -7.58
C ALA A 416 0.20 13.91 -8.76
N LEU A 417 0.88 14.90 -9.34
CA LEU A 417 0.41 15.62 -10.53
C LEU A 417 0.56 14.79 -11.82
N ASP A 418 1.53 13.88 -11.89
CA ASP A 418 1.73 12.97 -13.02
C ASP A 418 0.54 12.01 -13.24
N THR A 419 -0.37 11.89 -12.26
CA THR A 419 -1.65 11.18 -12.43
C THR A 419 -2.64 11.92 -13.32
N GLY A 420 -2.34 13.15 -13.75
CA GLY A 420 -3.17 13.99 -14.59
C GLY A 420 -3.97 15.05 -13.84
N ALA A 421 -3.70 15.26 -12.56
CA ALA A 421 -4.33 16.33 -11.80
C ALA A 421 -3.88 17.72 -12.30
N GLU A 422 -4.81 18.66 -12.34
CA GLU A 422 -4.64 20.04 -12.80
C GLU A 422 -4.44 21.02 -11.63
N GLY A 423 -4.54 20.53 -10.38
CA GLY A 423 -4.33 21.27 -9.16
C GLY A 423 -3.78 20.40 -8.04
N LEU A 424 -3.28 21.03 -6.97
CA LEU A 424 -2.63 20.35 -5.84
C LEU A 424 -3.17 20.88 -4.52
N LEU A 425 -3.74 19.99 -3.70
CA LEU A 425 -4.18 20.26 -2.34
C LEU A 425 -3.29 19.53 -1.34
N GLY A 426 -2.59 20.26 -0.50
CA GLY A 426 -1.79 19.70 0.58
C GLY A 426 -2.40 19.98 1.95
N ILE A 427 -2.50 18.96 2.81
CA ILE A 427 -3.05 19.07 4.16
C ILE A 427 -2.02 18.44 5.11
N PHE A 428 -1.43 19.23 6.00
CA PHE A 428 -0.26 18.82 6.78
C PHE A 428 -0.45 19.01 8.28
N VAL A 429 0.34 18.27 9.05
CA VAL A 429 0.43 18.40 10.51
C VAL A 429 0.64 19.86 10.90
N SER A 430 0.12 20.25 12.07
CA SER A 430 0.22 21.61 12.64
C SER A 430 1.61 22.21 12.47
N GLY A 431 1.65 23.42 11.91
CA GLY A 431 2.87 24.23 11.79
C GLY A 431 3.48 24.60 13.14
N ALA A 432 2.67 24.59 14.22
CA ALA A 432 3.16 24.79 15.58
C ALA A 432 3.86 23.55 16.17
N LEU A 433 3.57 22.35 15.65
CA LEU A 433 4.17 21.08 16.10
C LEU A 433 5.38 20.67 15.24
N SER A 434 5.37 21.03 13.95
CA SER A 434 6.39 20.60 12.97
C SER A 434 6.60 21.64 11.88
N GLY A 435 7.83 21.75 11.39
CA GLY A 435 8.15 22.56 10.19
C GLY A 435 7.65 21.96 8.86
N THR A 436 6.98 20.78 8.91
CA THR A 436 6.49 20.04 7.73
C THR A 436 5.60 20.89 6.84
N TYR A 437 4.57 21.54 7.41
CA TYR A 437 3.69 22.45 6.67
C TYR A 437 4.46 23.56 5.93
N GLY A 438 5.42 24.21 6.61
CA GLY A 438 6.21 25.27 6.01
C GLY A 438 7.07 24.79 4.84
N SER A 439 7.68 23.60 4.96
CA SER A 439 8.47 22.98 3.90
C SER A 439 7.60 22.58 2.71
N ALA A 440 6.45 22.00 2.98
CA ALA A 440 5.49 21.61 1.94
C ALA A 440 4.94 22.83 1.18
N ALA A 441 4.50 23.86 1.90
CA ALA A 441 3.99 25.10 1.30
C ALA A 441 5.06 25.85 0.48
N ALA A 442 6.34 25.73 0.85
CA ALA A 442 7.44 26.27 0.05
C ALA A 442 7.65 25.46 -1.24
N ALA A 443 7.63 24.13 -1.14
CA ALA A 443 7.79 23.24 -2.29
C ALA A 443 6.64 23.36 -3.31
N MET A 444 5.41 23.60 -2.85
CA MET A 444 4.25 23.82 -3.74
C MET A 444 4.43 24.99 -4.71
N ARG A 445 5.22 26.02 -4.33
CA ARG A 445 5.47 27.19 -5.19
C ARG A 445 6.33 26.88 -6.42
N GLU A 446 6.92 25.70 -6.48
CA GLU A 446 7.72 25.27 -7.64
C GLU A 446 6.88 24.73 -8.79
N PHE A 447 5.54 24.61 -8.61
CA PHE A 447 4.62 24.06 -9.59
C PHE A 447 3.74 25.12 -10.23
N ASP A 448 3.62 25.10 -11.55
CA ASP A 448 2.79 26.01 -12.35
C ASP A 448 1.32 25.54 -12.45
N VAL A 449 0.76 25.01 -11.37
CA VAL A 449 -0.64 24.61 -11.26
C VAL A 449 -1.29 25.29 -10.05
N PRO A 450 -2.62 25.46 -10.00
CA PRO A 450 -3.31 25.93 -8.81
C PRO A 450 -2.96 25.08 -7.59
N THR A 451 -2.50 25.70 -6.50
CA THR A 451 -2.10 24.98 -5.28
C THR A 451 -2.73 25.58 -4.05
N GLN A 452 -3.16 24.73 -3.11
CA GLN A 452 -3.62 25.12 -1.79
C GLN A 452 -2.91 24.29 -0.72
N ALA A 453 -2.27 24.97 0.24
CA ALA A 453 -1.66 24.35 1.42
C ALA A 453 -2.51 24.66 2.66
N ILE A 454 -2.93 23.64 3.38
CA ILE A 454 -3.72 23.71 4.61
C ILE A 454 -2.84 23.33 5.80
N ASP A 455 -2.60 24.25 6.71
CA ASP A 455 -2.15 23.93 8.06
C ASP A 455 -3.36 23.37 8.83
N SER A 456 -3.32 22.07 9.15
CA SER A 456 -4.42 21.44 9.87
C SER A 456 -4.60 21.97 11.28
N ARG A 457 -3.58 22.60 11.86
CA ARG A 457 -3.50 22.93 13.29
C ARG A 457 -3.77 21.73 14.18
N SER A 458 -3.56 20.54 13.66
CA SER A 458 -3.81 19.26 14.32
C SER A 458 -2.68 18.28 14.09
N GLY A 459 -2.82 17.08 14.62
CA GLY A 459 -1.95 15.93 14.40
C GLY A 459 -2.78 14.65 14.40
N SER A 460 -2.16 13.53 14.05
CA SER A 460 -2.81 12.24 14.01
C SER A 460 -4.09 12.27 13.15
N LEU A 461 -5.10 11.52 13.50
CA LEU A 461 -6.37 11.48 12.77
C LEU A 461 -7.12 12.82 12.74
N GLY A 462 -6.72 13.84 13.51
CA GLY A 462 -7.23 15.18 13.30
C GLY A 462 -6.82 15.78 11.94
N VAL A 463 -5.65 15.40 11.41
CA VAL A 463 -5.25 15.66 10.01
C VAL A 463 -5.98 14.72 9.07
N GLY A 464 -6.02 13.41 9.42
CA GLY A 464 -6.65 12.38 8.60
C GLY A 464 -8.11 12.65 8.28
N LEU A 465 -8.90 13.16 9.26
CA LEU A 465 -10.30 13.53 9.05
C LEU A 465 -10.45 14.72 8.08
N LEU A 466 -9.56 15.72 8.13
CA LEU A 466 -9.55 16.80 7.13
C LEU A 466 -9.23 16.28 5.73
N VAL A 467 -8.32 15.32 5.61
CA VAL A 467 -8.02 14.66 4.34
C VAL A 467 -9.23 13.90 3.83
N ALA A 468 -9.95 13.16 4.70
CA ALA A 468 -11.17 12.44 4.33
C ALA A 468 -12.26 13.40 3.80
N ARG A 469 -12.44 14.55 4.47
CA ARG A 469 -13.38 15.58 3.99
C ARG A 469 -12.97 16.20 2.66
N ALA A 470 -11.68 16.46 2.47
CA ALA A 470 -11.17 16.98 1.20
C ALA A 470 -11.45 16.03 0.03
N VAL A 471 -11.21 14.75 0.26
CA VAL A 471 -11.48 13.67 -0.71
C VAL A 471 -12.95 13.65 -1.10
N GLU A 472 -13.85 13.63 -0.12
CA GLU A 472 -15.29 13.65 -0.35
C GLU A 472 -15.74 14.87 -1.19
N LEU A 473 -15.33 16.07 -0.79
CA LEU A 473 -15.70 17.29 -1.51
C LEU A 473 -15.20 17.32 -2.97
N LEU A 474 -13.98 16.84 -3.20
CA LEU A 474 -13.42 16.74 -4.55
C LEU A 474 -14.15 15.67 -5.38
N ASP A 475 -14.56 14.57 -4.78
CA ASP A 475 -15.35 13.53 -5.43
C ASP A 475 -16.77 14.02 -5.75
N ASP A 476 -17.33 14.91 -4.92
CA ASP A 476 -18.59 15.61 -5.16
C ASP A 476 -18.48 16.73 -6.23
N GLY A 477 -17.27 16.98 -6.78
CA GLY A 477 -17.03 17.92 -7.88
C GLY A 477 -16.75 19.35 -7.46
N HIS A 478 -16.50 19.63 -6.17
CA HIS A 478 -16.11 20.96 -5.70
C HIS A 478 -14.72 21.36 -6.23
N SER A 479 -14.56 22.64 -6.51
CA SER A 479 -13.28 23.22 -6.94
C SER A 479 -12.24 23.26 -5.82
N LEU A 480 -10.96 23.34 -6.17
CA LEU A 480 -9.85 23.45 -5.21
C LEU A 480 -10.05 24.59 -4.19
N ASP A 481 -10.53 25.75 -4.64
CA ASP A 481 -10.72 26.91 -3.76
C ASP A 481 -11.92 26.74 -2.81
N GLU A 482 -13.01 26.14 -3.28
CA GLU A 482 -14.18 25.80 -2.44
C GLU A 482 -13.79 24.78 -1.36
N VAL A 483 -13.09 23.73 -1.76
CA VAL A 483 -12.60 22.71 -0.82
C VAL A 483 -11.66 23.33 0.20
N ALA A 484 -10.68 24.14 -0.21
CA ALA A 484 -9.76 24.79 0.70
C ALA A 484 -10.46 25.75 1.68
N ALA A 485 -11.51 26.45 1.24
CA ALA A 485 -12.32 27.32 2.10
C ALA A 485 -13.09 26.52 3.14
N GLU A 486 -13.76 25.44 2.71
CA GLU A 486 -14.51 24.55 3.62
C GLU A 486 -13.59 23.86 4.63
N LEU A 487 -12.43 23.36 4.21
CA LEU A 487 -11.47 22.73 5.12
C LEU A 487 -10.97 23.70 6.21
N ARG A 488 -10.79 24.98 5.89
CA ARG A 488 -10.43 25.98 6.91
C ARG A 488 -11.54 26.21 7.90
N ALA A 489 -12.81 26.22 7.45
CA ALA A 489 -13.98 26.37 8.32
C ALA A 489 -14.20 25.12 9.19
N VAL A 490 -14.07 23.92 8.62
CA VAL A 490 -14.19 22.64 9.33
C VAL A 490 -13.06 22.48 10.36
N ARG A 491 -11.83 22.83 9.99
CA ARG A 491 -10.67 22.82 10.89
C ARG A 491 -10.93 23.57 12.20
N ASP A 492 -11.50 24.76 12.10
CA ASP A 492 -11.74 25.63 13.26
C ASP A 492 -12.87 25.07 14.19
N ARG A 493 -13.61 24.03 13.74
CA ARG A 493 -14.61 23.27 14.50
C ARG A 493 -14.16 21.85 14.86
N SER A 494 -12.90 21.52 14.61
CA SER A 494 -12.33 20.18 14.78
C SER A 494 -11.22 20.21 15.83
N ASN A 495 -11.00 19.12 16.54
CA ASN A 495 -9.87 18.99 17.45
C ASN A 495 -9.59 17.51 17.78
N ILE A 496 -8.64 17.27 18.68
CA ILE A 496 -8.22 15.95 19.13
C ILE A 496 -8.05 15.93 20.65
N PHE A 497 -8.48 14.87 21.32
CA PHE A 497 -8.14 14.53 22.69
C PHE A 497 -7.09 13.45 22.71
N LEU A 498 -5.93 13.72 23.28
CA LEU A 498 -4.79 12.82 23.38
C LEU A 498 -4.51 12.48 24.83
N THR A 499 -4.25 11.22 25.13
CA THR A 499 -3.78 10.77 26.44
C THR A 499 -2.41 10.13 26.32
N VAL A 500 -1.60 10.27 27.36
CA VAL A 500 -0.27 9.67 27.43
C VAL A 500 -0.04 9.03 28.79
N ASN A 501 0.69 7.93 28.84
CA ASN A 501 1.03 7.30 30.12
C ASN A 501 2.08 8.10 30.91
N THR A 502 2.93 8.86 30.21
CA THR A 502 3.96 9.70 30.81
C THR A 502 4.23 10.92 29.94
N PHE A 503 4.53 12.05 30.59
CA PHE A 503 4.96 13.26 29.87
C PHE A 503 6.39 13.22 29.36
N GLU A 504 7.17 12.20 29.70
CA GLU A 504 8.59 12.13 29.40
C GLU A 504 8.87 12.34 27.91
N TYR A 505 8.12 11.65 27.03
CA TYR A 505 8.30 11.71 25.58
C TYR A 505 7.96 13.10 25.02
N LEU A 506 6.85 13.70 25.45
CA LEU A 506 6.44 15.04 25.05
C LEU A 506 7.41 16.14 25.53
N LEU A 507 7.88 16.06 26.78
CA LEU A 507 8.86 17.01 27.34
C LEU A 507 10.22 16.88 26.66
N ARG A 508 10.66 15.64 26.41
CA ARG A 508 11.93 15.36 25.74
C ARG A 508 11.94 15.87 24.30
N SER A 509 10.83 15.72 23.60
CA SER A 509 10.68 16.17 22.22
C SER A 509 10.42 17.68 22.07
N GLY A 510 10.13 18.40 23.17
CA GLY A 510 9.91 19.83 23.19
C GLY A 510 8.57 20.30 22.60
N ARG A 511 7.59 19.40 22.38
CA ARG A 511 6.25 19.72 21.87
C ARG A 511 5.28 20.19 22.95
N VAL A 512 5.70 20.12 24.22
CA VAL A 512 5.05 20.78 25.36
C VAL A 512 6.06 21.68 26.08
N GLY A 513 5.61 22.87 26.53
CA GLY A 513 6.45 23.82 27.25
C GLY A 513 6.89 23.26 28.62
N ARG A 514 8.12 23.56 29.05
CA ARG A 514 8.65 23.19 30.38
C ARG A 514 8.06 24.03 31.51
N THR A 515 6.77 24.20 31.59
CA THR A 515 6.14 24.95 32.69
C THR A 515 5.88 24.04 33.89
N LYS A 516 5.96 24.61 35.12
CA LYS A 516 5.65 23.87 36.35
C LYS A 516 4.22 23.32 36.37
N ALA A 517 3.33 23.84 35.53
CA ALA A 517 1.95 23.37 35.37
C ALA A 517 1.87 21.91 34.86
N TRP A 518 2.87 21.41 34.13
CA TRP A 518 2.93 20.05 33.63
C TRP A 518 3.53 19.05 34.63
N LEU A 519 4.28 19.53 35.64
CA LEU A 519 5.03 18.70 36.60
C LEU A 519 4.35 18.57 37.96
N GLY A 520 3.29 19.36 38.24
CA GLY A 520 2.64 19.40 39.56
C GLY A 520 1.55 18.37 39.74
N GLY A 521 1.79 17.31 40.52
CA GLY A 521 0.72 16.51 41.15
C GLY A 521 0.20 15.28 40.42
N LEU A 522 1.05 14.60 39.60
CA LEU A 522 0.65 13.45 38.78
C LEU A 522 0.88 12.07 39.42
N LEU A 523 0.93 11.93 40.72
CA LEU A 523 0.75 10.63 41.36
C LEU A 523 -0.69 10.19 41.09
N ASP A 524 -0.90 9.20 40.23
CA ASP A 524 -2.18 8.57 39.85
C ASP A 524 -3.16 9.37 38.95
N LEU A 525 -2.80 10.53 38.39
CA LEU A 525 -3.65 11.26 37.46
C LEU A 525 -3.15 11.17 36.03
N LYS A 526 -3.98 10.65 35.13
CA LYS A 526 -3.70 10.63 33.68
C LYS A 526 -4.20 11.92 33.04
N PRO A 527 -3.37 12.60 32.19
CA PRO A 527 -3.78 13.82 31.53
C PRO A 527 -4.62 13.54 30.29
N ILE A 528 -5.56 14.46 30.02
CA ILE A 528 -6.18 14.60 28.70
C ILE A 528 -5.63 15.89 28.12
N LEU A 529 -5.01 15.78 26.96
CA LEU A 529 -4.42 16.85 26.19
C LEU A 529 -5.30 17.18 24.99
N SER A 530 -5.20 18.39 24.48
CA SER A 530 -5.85 18.85 23.26
C SER A 530 -4.96 19.89 22.58
N LEU A 531 -5.44 20.53 21.54
CA LEU A 531 -4.72 21.59 20.84
C LEU A 531 -5.46 22.93 20.98
N ASP A 532 -4.72 24.02 21.08
CA ASP A 532 -5.27 25.37 21.00
C ASP A 532 -5.55 25.80 19.54
N ASP A 533 -6.11 27.01 19.36
CA ASP A 533 -6.48 27.51 18.03
C ASP A 533 -5.28 27.71 17.09
N GLU A 534 -4.06 27.74 17.62
CA GLU A 534 -2.81 27.76 16.85
C GLU A 534 -2.17 26.38 16.65
N GLY A 535 -2.82 25.30 17.16
CA GLY A 535 -2.36 23.91 17.01
C GLY A 535 -1.25 23.53 17.98
N ARG A 536 -1.10 24.21 19.16
CA ARG A 536 -0.14 23.85 20.21
C ARG A 536 -0.82 22.99 21.27
N VAL A 537 -0.05 22.07 21.86
CA VAL A 537 -0.55 21.16 22.89
C VAL A 537 -0.92 21.92 24.16
N ILE A 538 -2.16 21.74 24.61
CA ILE A 538 -2.71 22.26 25.86
C ILE A 538 -3.31 21.14 26.71
N LYS A 539 -3.54 21.41 27.98
CA LYS A 539 -4.24 20.51 28.89
C LYS A 539 -5.75 20.73 28.80
N ALA A 540 -6.50 19.67 28.48
CA ALA A 540 -7.95 19.67 28.41
C ALA A 540 -8.61 19.09 29.68
N GLY A 541 -7.93 18.17 30.38
CA GLY A 541 -8.49 17.54 31.58
C GLY A 541 -7.51 16.62 32.28
N THR A 542 -7.99 15.94 33.32
CA THR A 542 -7.28 14.85 34.01
C THR A 542 -8.27 13.86 34.56
N ALA A 543 -7.95 12.58 34.55
CA ALA A 543 -8.75 11.53 35.16
C ALA A 543 -7.90 10.57 36.00
N ARG A 544 -8.52 9.84 36.93
CA ARG A 544 -7.84 8.84 37.74
C ARG A 544 -8.24 7.42 37.28
N GLY A 545 -7.29 6.69 36.71
CA GLY A 545 -7.52 5.35 36.18
C GLY A 545 -8.06 5.37 34.75
N GLU A 546 -8.00 4.21 34.06
CA GLU A 546 -8.35 4.06 32.64
C GLU A 546 -9.84 4.30 32.37
N GLU A 547 -10.72 3.72 33.19
CA GLU A 547 -12.16 3.84 32.98
C GLU A 547 -12.65 5.28 33.11
N ALA A 548 -12.22 6.01 34.18
CA ALA A 548 -12.56 7.41 34.33
C ALA A 548 -11.96 8.30 33.20
N LEU A 549 -10.83 7.89 32.65
CA LEU A 549 -10.21 8.56 31.51
C LEU A 549 -11.08 8.43 30.25
N LEU A 550 -11.51 7.19 29.95
CA LEU A 550 -12.42 6.91 28.84
C LEU A 550 -13.75 7.67 28.99
N GLU A 551 -14.37 7.60 30.19
CA GLU A 551 -15.62 8.31 30.48
C GLU A 551 -15.49 9.83 30.29
N GLN A 552 -14.38 10.43 30.76
CA GLN A 552 -14.16 11.86 30.61
C GLN A 552 -13.91 12.29 29.17
N VAL A 553 -13.22 11.49 28.38
CA VAL A 553 -13.07 11.77 26.94
C VAL A 553 -14.41 11.66 26.22
N MET A 554 -15.25 10.67 26.55
CA MET A 554 -16.61 10.54 26.01
C MET A 554 -17.46 11.76 26.35
N GLN A 555 -17.40 12.23 27.60
CA GLN A 555 -18.13 13.44 28.06
C GLN A 555 -17.64 14.70 27.30
N LEU A 556 -16.33 14.88 27.15
CA LEU A 556 -15.77 16.01 26.39
C LEU A 556 -16.20 15.96 24.91
N LEU A 557 -16.29 14.78 24.32
CA LEU A 557 -16.81 14.62 22.96
C LEU A 557 -18.28 14.98 22.86
N GLU A 558 -19.11 14.54 23.81
CA GLU A 558 -20.53 14.87 23.85
C GLU A 558 -20.76 16.40 23.94
N GLU A 559 -19.97 17.10 24.76
CA GLU A 559 -19.99 18.55 24.82
C GLU A 559 -19.62 19.22 23.49
N ARG A 560 -18.59 18.69 22.79
CA ARG A 560 -18.10 19.25 21.52
C ARG A 560 -19.00 18.95 20.33
N LEU A 561 -19.69 17.82 20.36
CA LEU A 561 -20.57 17.37 19.29
C LEU A 561 -22.03 17.79 19.51
N SER A 562 -22.32 18.46 20.67
CA SER A 562 -23.66 18.90 20.98
C SER A 562 -24.23 19.84 19.91
N GLY A 563 -25.34 19.43 19.28
CA GLY A 563 -25.99 20.18 18.20
C GLY A 563 -25.39 19.99 16.82
N ALA A 564 -24.28 19.23 16.66
CA ALA A 564 -23.72 18.90 15.38
C ALA A 564 -24.62 17.92 14.61
N LYS A 565 -24.86 18.19 13.33
CA LYS A 565 -25.71 17.35 12.47
C LYS A 565 -24.88 16.38 11.63
N ARG A 566 -23.65 16.76 11.34
CA ARG A 566 -22.72 15.98 10.53
C ARG A 566 -21.32 16.09 11.11
N TYR A 567 -20.71 14.96 11.44
CA TYR A 567 -19.39 14.90 12.03
C TYR A 567 -18.71 13.55 11.77
N ARG A 568 -17.37 13.55 11.82
CA ARG A 568 -16.51 12.36 11.75
C ARG A 568 -15.72 12.21 13.05
N LEU A 569 -15.33 10.96 13.33
CA LEU A 569 -14.50 10.61 14.49
C LEU A 569 -13.25 9.85 14.03
N GLY A 570 -12.18 9.96 14.81
CA GLY A 570 -10.94 9.24 14.59
C GLY A 570 -10.40 8.65 15.87
N VAL A 571 -9.90 7.42 15.88
CA VAL A 571 -9.28 6.75 17.02
C VAL A 571 -7.89 6.28 16.66
N ALA A 572 -6.86 6.83 17.31
CA ALA A 572 -5.48 6.40 17.12
C ALA A 572 -4.88 5.85 18.41
N HIS A 573 -3.99 4.87 18.34
CA HIS A 573 -3.34 4.30 19.50
C HIS A 573 -1.87 3.96 19.26
N PHE A 574 -1.06 3.94 20.33
CA PHE A 574 0.29 3.37 20.29
C PHE A 574 0.42 2.20 21.27
N ALA A 575 0.52 0.99 20.70
CA ALA A 575 0.75 -0.27 21.41
C ALA A 575 -0.37 -0.67 22.43
N VAL A 576 -1.60 -0.20 22.23
CA VAL A 576 -2.79 -0.52 23.06
C VAL A 576 -4.03 -0.78 22.18
N PRO A 577 -4.00 -1.81 21.30
CA PRO A 577 -5.10 -2.09 20.38
C PRO A 577 -6.42 -2.43 21.09
N GLU A 578 -6.37 -2.95 22.32
CA GLU A 578 -7.55 -3.22 23.14
C GLU A 578 -8.33 -1.94 23.49
N VAL A 579 -7.63 -0.80 23.66
CA VAL A 579 -8.25 0.50 23.93
C VAL A 579 -8.94 1.03 22.67
N GLU A 580 -8.35 0.84 21.48
CA GLU A 580 -8.97 1.19 20.21
C GLU A 580 -10.31 0.46 20.03
N VAL A 581 -10.33 -0.87 20.21
CA VAL A 581 -11.54 -1.68 20.08
C VAL A 581 -12.65 -1.18 21.03
N GLU A 582 -12.30 -0.90 22.28
CA GLU A 582 -13.25 -0.42 23.28
C GLU A 582 -13.76 1.01 22.96
N LEU A 583 -12.88 1.91 22.54
CA LEU A 583 -13.26 3.26 22.12
C LEU A 583 -14.20 3.24 20.92
N VAL A 584 -13.85 2.49 19.85
CA VAL A 584 -14.71 2.39 18.66
C VAL A 584 -16.07 1.82 19.02
N ARG A 585 -16.13 0.81 19.90
CA ARG A 585 -17.38 0.24 20.41
C ARG A 585 -18.23 1.28 21.14
N ARG A 586 -17.62 2.08 22.05
CA ARG A 586 -18.33 3.14 22.80
C ARG A 586 -18.79 4.26 21.88
N LEU A 587 -17.94 4.70 20.96
CA LEU A 587 -18.28 5.75 20.01
C LEU A 587 -19.47 5.35 19.12
N LYS A 588 -19.49 4.13 18.58
CA LYS A 588 -20.64 3.62 17.81
C LYS A 588 -21.92 3.45 18.63
N ALA A 589 -21.80 3.23 19.93
CA ALA A 589 -22.95 3.08 20.81
C ALA A 589 -23.59 4.42 21.23
N HIS A 590 -22.82 5.52 21.24
CA HIS A 590 -23.26 6.83 21.77
C HIS A 590 -23.41 7.89 20.67
N PHE A 591 -22.75 7.74 19.54
CA PHE A 591 -22.70 8.72 18.47
C PHE A 591 -23.08 8.08 17.14
N ASP A 592 -23.58 8.91 16.20
CA ASP A 592 -23.90 8.51 14.82
C ASP A 592 -23.02 9.31 13.83
N PRO A 593 -21.70 9.07 13.81
CA PRO A 593 -20.79 9.76 12.90
C PRO A 593 -20.95 9.25 11.47
N VAL A 594 -20.67 10.12 10.49
CA VAL A 594 -20.58 9.72 9.06
C VAL A 594 -19.54 8.61 8.86
N GLU A 595 -18.43 8.71 9.60
CA GLU A 595 -17.30 7.77 9.49
C GLU A 595 -16.52 7.72 10.80
N ILE A 596 -15.94 6.57 11.12
CA ILE A 596 -14.91 6.42 12.15
C ILE A 596 -13.66 5.85 11.50
N LEU A 597 -12.59 6.66 11.42
CA LEU A 597 -11.26 6.17 11.07
C LEU A 597 -10.57 5.64 12.33
N SER A 598 -9.94 4.47 12.27
CA SER A 598 -9.19 3.95 13.42
C SER A 598 -7.96 3.15 13.01
N GLY A 599 -6.95 3.13 13.90
CA GLY A 599 -5.74 2.34 13.70
C GLY A 599 -4.57 2.76 14.60
N PRO A 600 -3.43 2.07 14.44
CA PRO A 600 -2.21 2.45 15.13
C PRO A 600 -1.68 3.78 14.63
N THR A 601 -1.16 4.62 15.53
CA THR A 601 -0.43 5.85 15.14
C THR A 601 0.88 5.49 14.42
N THR A 602 1.40 6.40 13.62
CA THR A 602 2.68 6.23 12.93
C THR A 602 3.88 6.36 13.89
N ALA A 603 5.04 5.83 13.49
CA ALA A 603 6.24 5.88 14.33
C ALA A 603 6.66 7.33 14.65
N SER A 604 6.48 8.26 13.72
CA SER A 604 6.82 9.67 13.94
C SER A 604 6.04 10.31 15.08
N LEU A 605 4.75 10.04 15.22
CA LEU A 605 3.94 10.54 16.33
C LEU A 605 4.20 9.74 17.62
N ALA A 606 4.39 8.43 17.50
CA ALA A 606 4.68 7.55 18.61
C ALA A 606 5.98 7.92 19.36
N VAL A 607 7.01 8.44 18.67
CA VAL A 607 8.24 9.02 19.28
C VAL A 607 7.91 10.11 20.31
N HIS A 608 6.85 10.89 20.08
CA HIS A 608 6.47 12.02 20.93
C HIS A 608 5.49 11.63 22.05
N THR A 609 4.67 10.61 21.84
CA THR A 609 3.60 10.24 22.76
C THR A 609 3.98 9.09 23.70
N GLY A 610 4.87 8.19 23.24
CA GLY A 610 5.29 7.01 23.99
C GLY A 610 4.25 5.89 24.04
N PRO A 611 4.66 4.67 24.45
CA PRO A 611 3.78 3.52 24.53
C PRO A 611 2.62 3.71 25.50
N GLY A 612 1.43 3.22 25.12
CA GLY A 612 0.20 3.35 25.92
C GLY A 612 -0.57 4.66 25.65
N ALA A 613 -0.10 5.48 24.71
CA ALA A 613 -0.84 6.66 24.26
C ALA A 613 -1.99 6.26 23.35
N TRP A 614 -3.09 7.03 23.43
CA TRP A 614 -4.21 6.93 22.50
C TRP A 614 -4.89 8.30 22.34
N ALA A 615 -5.61 8.46 21.25
CA ALA A 615 -6.26 9.71 20.93
C ALA A 615 -7.63 9.50 20.28
N VAL A 616 -8.55 10.46 20.52
CA VAL A 616 -9.82 10.54 19.80
C VAL A 616 -9.92 11.91 19.14
N ALA A 617 -9.95 11.94 17.83
CA ALA A 617 -10.19 13.12 17.02
C ALA A 617 -11.69 13.26 16.71
N TYR A 618 -12.16 14.50 16.61
CA TYR A 618 -13.51 14.83 16.14
C TYR A 618 -13.44 15.95 15.12
N GLN A 619 -14.33 15.89 14.14
CA GLN A 619 -14.49 16.88 13.10
C GLN A 619 -15.98 17.18 12.91
N VAL A 620 -16.39 18.42 13.16
CA VAL A 620 -17.75 18.88 12.94
C VAL A 620 -17.85 19.57 11.58
N GLU A 621 -18.74 19.07 10.72
CA GLU A 621 -18.96 19.56 9.36
C GLU A 621 -20.17 20.47 9.27
N GLU A 622 -21.28 20.14 10.01
CA GLU A 622 -22.52 20.94 10.07
C GLU A 622 -23.07 21.02 11.52
#